data_c3ba72174686386ef09e28f5053d6a25
#
_entry.id   c3ba72174686386ef09e28f5053d6a25
#
_cell.length_a   1.000
_cell.length_b   1.000
_cell.length_c   1.000
_cell.angle_alpha   90.00
_cell.angle_beta   90.00
_cell.angle_gamma   90.00
#
_symmetry.space_group_name_H-M   'P 1'
#
loop_
_entity.id
_entity.type
_entity.pdbx_description
1 polymer ?
#
loop_
_entity_poly.entity_id
_entity_poly.type
_entity_poly.pdbx_seq_one_letter_code
_entity_poly.pdbx_strand_id
1 'polypeptide(L)'
;MTAQLKDKLIQQALERRLRHAAQSDSAPLSLVSGFGATDKIPEQHYRFHLHPGYQQIRIMNDGAARLGIGNPFFKLHEGTAANTTEIGGKSYINYASYNYLGLSGHPAVIAAAKAAIDQYGTSVSASRLVSGERPVHRQLEQALARVYGVDDAITFVSGHATNVTTIGYLFGPKDLVLHDEFVHNSALQGIQLSGARRLSFPHNDWQALDNILTEQRRHFDRVLIVLEGIYSMDGDFPDLPRFVEIKRRHFAFLMVDEAHSFGVMGKNGLGIREHFGLSGNDVDIWMGTLSKALAGCGGYIAGESALVEHLKFLAPGFLYSVGMPPPV
;
A
#
# COMPACT_ATOMS: atom_id res chain seq x y z
N MET A 1 -8.84 -32.51 13.27
CA MET A 1 -9.78 -31.35 13.21
C MET A 1 -10.46 -31.42 11.86
N THR A 2 -11.78 -31.60 11.81
CA THR A 2 -12.53 -31.73 10.56
C THR A 2 -12.55 -30.40 9.82
N ALA A 3 -12.55 -30.40 8.48
CA ALA A 3 -12.60 -29.20 7.64
C ALA A 3 -13.73 -28.24 8.06
N GLN A 4 -14.89 -28.77 8.40
CA GLN A 4 -16.04 -28.03 8.91
C GLN A 4 -15.79 -27.23 10.19
N LEU A 5 -14.93 -27.72 11.10
CA LEU A 5 -14.58 -27.00 12.34
C LEU A 5 -13.63 -25.84 12.05
N LYS A 6 -12.74 -26.02 11.08
CA LYS A 6 -11.82 -24.97 10.60
C LYS A 6 -12.59 -23.81 9.95
N ASP A 7 -13.53 -24.13 9.06
CA ASP A 7 -14.35 -23.11 8.38
C ASP A 7 -15.22 -22.33 9.36
N LYS A 8 -15.81 -23.02 10.36
CA LYS A 8 -16.60 -22.36 11.40
C LYS A 8 -15.79 -21.43 12.29
N LEU A 9 -14.52 -21.79 12.60
CA LEU A 9 -13.62 -20.92 13.36
C LEU A 9 -13.15 -19.70 12.53
N ILE A 10 -12.91 -19.88 11.24
CA ILE A 10 -12.57 -18.79 10.32
C ILE A 10 -13.75 -17.83 10.18
N GLN A 11 -14.95 -18.33 9.96
CA GLN A 11 -16.17 -17.49 9.91
C GLN A 11 -16.41 -16.71 11.22
N GLN A 12 -16.26 -17.35 12.37
CA GLN A 12 -16.40 -16.67 13.67
C GLN A 12 -15.33 -15.58 13.89
N ALA A 13 -14.11 -15.80 13.41
CA ALA A 13 -13.04 -14.81 13.49
C ALA A 13 -13.30 -13.62 12.55
N LEU A 14 -13.81 -13.88 11.35
CA LEU A 14 -14.22 -12.85 10.37
C LEU A 14 -15.41 -12.02 10.90
N GLU A 15 -16.44 -12.66 11.43
CA GLU A 15 -17.60 -11.97 12.02
C GLU A 15 -17.21 -11.10 13.22
N ARG A 16 -16.28 -11.55 14.07
CA ARG A 16 -15.73 -10.73 15.15
C ARG A 16 -14.97 -9.52 14.62
N ARG A 17 -14.15 -9.68 13.57
CA ARG A 17 -13.45 -8.56 12.92
C ARG A 17 -14.43 -7.55 12.31
N LEU A 18 -15.45 -8.01 11.61
CA LEU A 18 -16.46 -7.15 11.00
C LEU A 18 -17.27 -6.40 12.08
N ARG A 19 -17.62 -7.04 13.20
CA ARG A 19 -18.30 -6.37 14.33
C ARG A 19 -17.40 -5.32 15.00
N HIS A 20 -16.11 -5.58 15.16
CA HIS A 20 -15.17 -4.58 15.68
C HIS A 20 -14.96 -3.41 14.71
N ALA A 21 -14.87 -3.67 13.40
CA ALA A 21 -14.78 -2.61 12.40
C ALA A 21 -16.06 -1.74 12.35
N ALA A 22 -17.24 -2.36 12.42
CA ALA A 22 -18.52 -1.64 12.43
C ALA A 22 -18.77 -0.83 13.72
N GLN A 23 -18.18 -1.23 14.86
CA GLN A 23 -18.27 -0.50 16.11
C GLN A 23 -17.30 0.66 16.22
N SER A 24 -16.21 0.69 15.44
CA SER A 24 -15.27 1.83 15.43
C SER A 24 -15.78 3.05 14.66
N ASP A 25 -16.76 2.88 13.77
CA ASP A 25 -17.24 3.96 12.89
C ASP A 25 -18.43 4.75 13.43
N SER A 26 -19.00 4.41 14.59
CA SER A 26 -20.25 5.05 15.09
C SER A 26 -20.27 5.48 16.55
N ALA A 27 -19.16 5.42 17.28
CA ALA A 27 -19.13 5.97 18.61
C ALA A 27 -18.81 7.48 18.54
N PRO A 28 -19.72 8.39 18.97
CA PRO A 28 -19.28 9.70 19.40
C PRO A 28 -18.22 9.49 20.47
N LEU A 29 -17.20 10.37 20.53
CA LEU A 29 -16.25 10.45 21.64
C LEU A 29 -17.05 10.60 22.94
N SER A 30 -17.63 9.50 23.43
CA SER A 30 -18.05 9.41 24.81
C SER A 30 -16.74 9.51 25.58
N LEU A 31 -16.58 10.59 26.31
CA LEU A 31 -15.58 10.75 27.34
C LEU A 31 -15.42 9.38 28.01
N VAL A 32 -14.32 8.70 27.70
CA VAL A 32 -13.89 7.53 28.47
C VAL A 32 -14.01 7.98 29.91
N SER A 33 -14.79 7.27 30.73
CA SER A 33 -14.96 7.56 32.13
C SER A 33 -13.58 7.77 32.72
N GLY A 34 -13.19 9.02 32.91
CA GLY A 34 -11.86 9.36 33.40
C GLY A 34 -11.65 8.65 34.72
N PHE A 35 -10.50 8.05 34.92
CA PHE A 35 -10.10 7.56 36.24
C PHE A 35 -10.28 8.70 37.24
N GLY A 36 -10.96 8.47 38.35
CA GLY A 36 -11.05 9.44 39.42
C GLY A 36 -9.64 9.83 39.88
N ALA A 37 -9.46 11.03 40.37
CA ALA A 37 -8.15 11.56 40.81
C ALA A 37 -7.42 10.66 41.84
N THR A 38 -8.09 9.68 42.41
CA THR A 38 -7.58 8.72 43.39
C THR A 38 -7.38 7.31 42.84
N ASP A 39 -7.82 7.02 41.61
CA ASP A 39 -7.74 5.68 41.03
C ASP A 39 -6.32 5.43 40.49
N LYS A 40 -5.72 4.31 40.89
CA LYS A 40 -4.42 3.87 40.33
C LYS A 40 -4.63 3.50 38.87
N ILE A 41 -3.82 4.10 37.99
CA ILE A 41 -3.81 3.72 36.58
C ILE A 41 -3.41 2.23 36.49
N PRO A 42 -4.23 1.37 35.84
CA PRO A 42 -3.92 -0.05 35.69
C PRO A 42 -2.62 -0.26 34.92
N GLU A 43 -1.80 -1.20 35.37
CA GLU A 43 -0.47 -1.47 34.77
C GLU A 43 -0.53 -1.81 33.27
N GLN A 44 -1.62 -2.39 32.78
CA GLN A 44 -1.83 -2.69 31.36
C GLN A 44 -1.84 -1.46 30.45
N HIS A 45 -2.02 -0.26 30.99
CA HIS A 45 -2.01 0.99 30.23
C HIS A 45 -0.59 1.57 30.05
N TYR A 46 0.41 1.08 30.78
CA TYR A 46 1.79 1.56 30.70
C TYR A 46 2.87 0.46 30.71
N ARG A 47 2.45 -0.82 30.55
CA ARG A 47 3.36 -1.97 30.47
C ARG A 47 3.07 -2.78 29.22
N PHE A 48 4.01 -2.84 28.27
CA PHE A 48 3.84 -3.58 27.02
C PHE A 48 3.53 -5.07 27.19
N HIS A 49 4.15 -5.75 28.19
CA HIS A 49 3.88 -7.17 28.43
C HIS A 49 2.46 -7.45 28.94
N LEU A 50 1.74 -6.43 29.42
CA LEU A 50 0.33 -6.51 29.83
C LEU A 50 -0.62 -5.94 28.77
N HIS A 51 -0.09 -5.38 27.67
CA HIS A 51 -0.92 -4.83 26.58
C HIS A 51 -1.82 -5.94 26.00
N PRO A 52 -3.14 -5.72 25.85
CA PRO A 52 -4.07 -6.77 25.39
C PRO A 52 -3.67 -7.43 24.07
N GLY A 53 -3.17 -6.66 23.09
CA GLY A 53 -2.67 -7.19 21.83
C GLY A 53 -1.47 -8.13 22.01
N TYR A 54 -0.55 -7.83 22.94
CA TYR A 54 0.56 -8.70 23.23
C TYR A 54 0.12 -10.00 23.94
N GLN A 55 -0.81 -9.90 24.89
CA GLN A 55 -1.37 -11.07 25.58
C GLN A 55 -2.05 -12.01 24.57
N GLN A 56 -2.72 -11.46 23.55
CA GLN A 56 -3.33 -12.28 22.51
C GLN A 56 -2.29 -13.05 21.69
N ILE A 57 -1.16 -12.43 21.35
CA ILE A 57 -0.01 -13.11 20.69
C ILE A 57 0.53 -14.22 21.59
N ARG A 58 0.68 -13.96 22.89
CA ARG A 58 1.17 -14.97 23.86
C ARG A 58 0.24 -16.18 23.92
N ILE A 59 -1.07 -15.98 24.04
CA ILE A 59 -2.06 -17.06 24.06
C ILE A 59 -1.98 -17.92 22.78
N MET A 60 -1.84 -17.30 21.62
CA MET A 60 -1.71 -18.01 20.36
C MET A 60 -0.42 -18.84 20.29
N ASN A 61 0.71 -18.25 20.68
CA ASN A 61 2.01 -18.92 20.65
C ASN A 61 2.08 -20.08 21.66
N ASP A 62 1.59 -19.87 22.87
CA ASP A 62 1.56 -20.90 23.91
C ASP A 62 0.60 -22.05 23.52
N GLY A 63 -0.51 -21.74 22.87
CA GLY A 63 -1.43 -22.73 22.32
C GLY A 63 -0.80 -23.57 21.21
N ALA A 64 -0.10 -22.91 20.27
CA ALA A 64 0.61 -23.59 19.18
C ALA A 64 1.74 -24.50 19.75
N ALA A 65 2.52 -24.01 20.72
CA ALA A 65 3.59 -24.78 21.37
C ALA A 65 3.07 -26.04 22.06
N ARG A 66 1.93 -25.96 22.76
CA ARG A 66 1.28 -27.12 23.39
C ARG A 66 0.84 -28.20 22.38
N LEU A 67 0.53 -27.78 21.15
CA LEU A 67 0.18 -28.69 20.05
C LEU A 67 1.38 -29.15 19.24
N GLY A 68 2.61 -28.81 19.65
CA GLY A 68 3.84 -29.13 18.92
C GLY A 68 3.94 -28.39 17.55
N ILE A 69 3.18 -27.32 17.37
CA ILE A 69 3.19 -26.53 16.13
C ILE A 69 4.25 -25.44 16.29
N GLY A 70 5.33 -25.53 15.49
CA GLY A 70 6.34 -24.48 15.40
C GLY A 70 5.79 -23.20 14.77
N ASN A 71 6.37 -22.04 15.12
CA ASN A 71 6.00 -20.78 14.51
C ASN A 71 6.18 -20.83 12.97
N PRO A 72 5.14 -20.67 12.17
CA PRO A 72 5.25 -20.69 10.71
C PRO A 72 5.82 -19.39 10.12
N PHE A 73 5.84 -18.31 10.91
CA PHE A 73 6.29 -16.99 10.50
C PHE A 73 7.76 -16.74 10.83
N PHE A 74 8.35 -15.70 10.23
CA PHE A 74 9.72 -15.25 10.47
C PHE A 74 10.78 -16.34 10.25
N LYS A 75 10.56 -17.22 9.26
CA LYS A 75 11.57 -18.20 8.85
C LYS A 75 12.74 -17.47 8.20
N LEU A 76 13.96 -17.91 8.52
CA LEU A 76 15.16 -17.39 7.87
C LEU A 76 15.32 -18.04 6.51
N HIS A 77 15.24 -17.23 5.47
CA HIS A 77 15.47 -17.62 4.09
C HIS A 77 16.90 -17.26 3.69
N GLU A 78 17.66 -18.23 3.22
CA GLU A 78 19.02 -18.01 2.77
C GLU A 78 19.08 -17.86 1.25
N GLY A 79 20.07 -17.10 0.77
CA GLY A 79 20.27 -16.83 -0.65
C GLY A 79 19.40 -15.72 -1.22
N THR A 80 19.32 -15.69 -2.54
CA THR A 80 18.52 -14.72 -3.29
C THR A 80 17.05 -15.12 -3.27
N ALA A 81 16.14 -14.13 -3.25
CA ALA A 81 14.71 -14.36 -3.38
C ALA A 81 14.39 -14.85 -4.82
N ALA A 82 14.51 -16.15 -5.04
CA ALA A 82 14.33 -16.82 -6.33
C ALA A 82 13.11 -17.79 -6.27
N ASN A 83 12.97 -18.65 -7.28
CA ASN A 83 11.96 -19.70 -7.33
C ASN A 83 12.19 -20.82 -6.28
N THR A 84 13.37 -20.88 -5.71
CA THR A 84 13.71 -21.76 -4.58
C THR A 84 14.30 -20.94 -3.45
N THR A 85 14.24 -21.50 -2.24
CA THR A 85 14.84 -20.91 -1.03
C THR A 85 15.33 -22.01 -0.12
N GLU A 86 16.31 -21.70 0.71
CA GLU A 86 16.82 -22.61 1.75
C GLU A 86 16.35 -22.13 3.12
N ILE A 87 15.79 -23.05 3.92
CA ILE A 87 15.33 -22.79 5.29
C ILE A 87 15.85 -23.92 6.18
N GLY A 88 16.76 -23.60 7.09
CA GLY A 88 17.34 -24.60 8.02
C GLY A 88 18.02 -25.76 7.30
N GLY A 89 18.77 -25.48 6.24
CA GLY A 89 19.52 -26.45 5.45
C GLY A 89 18.66 -27.32 4.52
N LYS A 90 17.38 -26.96 4.31
CA LYS A 90 16.48 -27.68 3.40
C LYS A 90 16.00 -26.74 2.29
N SER A 91 16.02 -27.23 1.05
CA SER A 91 15.54 -26.51 -0.11
C SER A 91 14.01 -26.63 -0.25
N TYR A 92 13.35 -25.53 -0.56
CA TYR A 92 11.91 -25.42 -0.78
C TYR A 92 11.62 -24.65 -2.07
N ILE A 93 10.50 -24.96 -2.73
CA ILE A 93 9.95 -24.11 -3.80
C ILE A 93 9.34 -22.87 -3.15
N ASN A 94 9.72 -21.71 -3.63
CA ASN A 94 9.34 -20.42 -3.04
C ASN A 94 8.14 -19.80 -3.79
N TYR A 95 6.96 -19.92 -3.22
CA TYR A 95 5.75 -19.24 -3.71
C TYR A 95 5.42 -17.95 -2.96
N ALA A 96 6.25 -17.53 -1.99
CA ALA A 96 5.99 -16.38 -1.12
C ALA A 96 6.74 -15.11 -1.53
N SER A 97 7.55 -15.15 -2.58
CA SER A 97 8.33 -14.01 -3.05
C SER A 97 7.50 -13.09 -3.95
N TYR A 98 7.71 -11.79 -3.83
CA TYR A 98 7.17 -10.76 -4.74
C TYR A 98 8.04 -10.52 -5.98
N ASN A 99 9.09 -11.30 -6.17
CA ASN A 99 10.03 -11.16 -7.30
C ASN A 99 9.40 -11.69 -8.60
N TYR A 100 8.32 -11.05 -9.08
CA TYR A 100 7.48 -11.54 -10.18
C TYR A 100 8.24 -11.73 -11.49
N LEU A 101 9.24 -10.89 -11.77
CA LEU A 101 10.06 -10.94 -12.98
C LEU A 101 11.41 -11.65 -12.78
N GLY A 102 11.69 -12.18 -11.59
CA GLY A 102 12.96 -12.84 -11.30
C GLY A 102 14.18 -11.90 -11.27
N LEU A 103 13.99 -10.60 -11.08
CA LEU A 103 15.04 -9.60 -11.17
C LEU A 103 15.93 -9.50 -9.93
N SER A 104 15.50 -10.00 -8.77
CA SER A 104 16.22 -9.89 -7.48
C SER A 104 17.55 -10.61 -7.48
N GLY A 105 18.08 -11.19 -8.38
CA GLY A 105 19.41 -11.80 -8.50
C GLY A 105 19.96 -11.64 -9.90
N HIS A 106 19.30 -10.84 -10.73
CA HIS A 106 19.69 -10.66 -12.12
C HIS A 106 21.07 -9.98 -12.21
N PRO A 107 22.03 -10.51 -12.98
CA PRO A 107 23.40 -9.99 -13.01
C PRO A 107 23.49 -8.51 -13.35
N ALA A 108 22.69 -8.02 -14.30
CA ALA A 108 22.67 -6.60 -14.67
C ALA A 108 22.18 -5.70 -13.53
N VAL A 109 21.16 -6.14 -12.77
CA VAL A 109 20.63 -5.39 -11.61
C VAL A 109 21.69 -5.34 -10.51
N ILE A 110 22.34 -6.46 -10.21
CA ILE A 110 23.43 -6.53 -9.23
C ILE A 110 24.60 -5.62 -9.64
N ALA A 111 25.00 -5.63 -10.92
CA ALA A 111 26.09 -4.79 -11.42
C ALA A 111 25.74 -3.29 -11.30
N ALA A 112 24.51 -2.90 -11.65
CA ALA A 112 24.06 -1.52 -11.53
C ALA A 112 24.02 -1.05 -10.06
N ALA A 113 23.53 -1.91 -9.14
CA ALA A 113 23.51 -1.60 -7.71
C ALA A 113 24.95 -1.41 -7.15
N LYS A 114 25.89 -2.27 -7.52
CA LYS A 114 27.30 -2.12 -7.14
C LYS A 114 27.90 -0.82 -7.67
N ALA A 115 27.68 -0.50 -8.95
CA ALA A 115 28.15 0.75 -9.54
C ALA A 115 27.55 1.99 -8.82
N ALA A 116 26.29 1.93 -8.43
CA ALA A 116 25.65 2.98 -7.64
C ALA A 116 26.26 3.11 -6.24
N ILE A 117 26.66 2.02 -5.59
CA ILE A 117 27.40 2.05 -4.33
C ILE A 117 28.75 2.73 -4.52
N ASP A 118 29.49 2.36 -5.54
CA ASP A 118 30.82 2.94 -5.83
C ASP A 118 30.73 4.45 -6.10
N GLN A 119 29.66 4.90 -6.76
CA GLN A 119 29.48 6.30 -7.14
C GLN A 119 28.86 7.17 -6.05
N TYR A 120 27.85 6.65 -5.32
CA TYR A 120 27.00 7.43 -4.43
C TYR A 120 27.05 6.98 -2.97
N GLY A 121 27.70 5.86 -2.66
CA GLY A 121 27.67 5.22 -1.35
C GLY A 121 26.35 4.48 -1.10
N THR A 122 26.16 4.06 0.15
CA THR A 122 25.00 3.23 0.56
C THR A 122 23.75 4.05 0.90
N SER A 123 23.87 5.37 1.06
CA SER A 123 22.77 6.25 1.44
C SER A 123 23.02 7.67 0.94
N VAL A 124 21.95 8.42 0.72
CA VAL A 124 22.03 9.87 0.46
C VAL A 124 22.13 10.71 1.74
N SER A 125 21.83 10.11 2.90
CA SER A 125 21.96 10.67 4.26
C SER A 125 21.31 12.04 4.47
N ALA A 126 20.32 12.38 3.67
CA ALA A 126 19.56 13.64 3.73
C ALA A 126 18.20 13.49 3.04
N SER A 127 17.27 14.40 3.35
CA SER A 127 16.06 14.55 2.53
C SER A 127 16.42 15.08 1.14
N ARG A 128 15.63 14.73 0.14
CA ARG A 128 15.84 15.16 -1.25
C ARG A 128 15.78 16.68 -1.40
N LEU A 129 14.95 17.35 -0.60
CA LEU A 129 14.82 18.81 -0.61
C LEU A 129 16.12 19.52 -0.26
N VAL A 130 16.92 18.96 0.65
CA VAL A 130 18.15 19.62 1.15
C VAL A 130 19.36 19.21 0.33
N SER A 131 19.87 17.99 0.53
CA SER A 131 21.10 17.51 -0.13
C SER A 131 21.03 16.03 -0.56
N GLY A 132 19.86 15.39 -0.43
CA GLY A 132 19.65 13.97 -0.74
C GLY A 132 19.32 13.68 -2.20
N GLU A 133 19.11 14.70 -3.05
CA GLU A 133 18.80 14.50 -4.47
C GLU A 133 20.01 13.93 -5.20
N ARG A 134 19.78 12.91 -6.06
CA ARG A 134 20.79 12.31 -6.92
C ARG A 134 20.29 12.21 -8.37
N PRO A 135 21.14 12.28 -9.39
CA PRO A 135 20.72 12.15 -10.78
C PRO A 135 19.94 10.87 -11.06
N VAL A 136 20.28 9.75 -10.42
CA VAL A 136 19.59 8.47 -10.57
C VAL A 136 18.13 8.50 -10.12
N HIS A 137 17.77 9.31 -9.11
CA HIS A 137 16.37 9.50 -8.72
C HIS A 137 15.57 10.09 -9.87
N ARG A 138 16.06 11.17 -10.47
CA ARG A 138 15.40 11.83 -11.59
C ARG A 138 15.33 10.96 -12.83
N GLN A 139 16.38 10.19 -13.12
CA GLN A 139 16.39 9.23 -14.23
C GLN A 139 15.31 8.17 -14.09
N LEU A 140 15.13 7.62 -12.87
CA LEU A 140 14.07 6.66 -12.56
C LEU A 140 12.68 7.30 -12.71
N GLU A 141 12.45 8.49 -12.15
CA GLU A 141 11.19 9.23 -12.24
C GLU A 141 10.81 9.51 -13.70
N GLN A 142 11.75 9.96 -14.52
CA GLN A 142 11.54 10.18 -15.95
C GLN A 142 11.24 8.86 -16.70
N ALA A 143 11.88 7.76 -16.31
CA ALA A 143 11.59 6.47 -16.89
C ALA A 143 10.18 6.00 -16.58
N LEU A 144 9.74 6.14 -15.33
CA LEU A 144 8.37 5.84 -14.89
C LEU A 144 7.34 6.71 -15.61
N ALA A 145 7.56 8.03 -15.68
CA ALA A 145 6.66 8.95 -16.39
C ALA A 145 6.49 8.56 -17.87
N ARG A 146 7.59 8.19 -18.55
CA ARG A 146 7.53 7.70 -19.94
C ARG A 146 6.72 6.41 -20.08
N VAL A 147 6.89 5.47 -19.14
CA VAL A 147 6.16 4.20 -19.16
C VAL A 147 4.67 4.42 -19.03
N TYR A 148 4.24 5.30 -18.13
CA TYR A 148 2.83 5.64 -17.96
C TYR A 148 2.30 6.58 -19.06
N GLY A 149 3.16 7.29 -19.77
CA GLY A 149 2.75 8.32 -20.74
C GLY A 149 2.12 9.53 -20.06
N VAL A 150 2.70 9.95 -18.94
CA VAL A 150 2.29 11.11 -18.13
C VAL A 150 3.43 12.12 -18.02
N ASP A 151 3.14 13.30 -17.44
CA ASP A 151 4.11 14.40 -17.42
C ASP A 151 5.33 14.11 -16.54
N ASP A 152 5.12 13.58 -15.34
CA ASP A 152 6.18 13.39 -14.36
C ASP A 152 5.90 12.25 -13.37
N ALA A 153 6.91 11.92 -12.56
CA ALA A 153 6.81 11.00 -11.44
C ALA A 153 7.69 11.44 -10.27
N ILE A 154 7.38 10.92 -9.08
CA ILE A 154 8.14 11.13 -7.86
C ILE A 154 8.29 9.79 -7.12
N THR A 155 9.49 9.51 -6.60
CA THR A 155 9.80 8.27 -5.89
C THR A 155 9.90 8.47 -4.38
N PHE A 156 9.44 7.47 -3.64
CA PHE A 156 9.42 7.40 -2.17
C PHE A 156 10.18 6.17 -1.68
N VAL A 157 10.57 6.17 -0.41
CA VAL A 157 11.36 5.08 0.21
C VAL A 157 10.59 3.77 0.39
N SER A 158 9.27 3.76 0.24
CA SER A 158 8.42 2.58 0.43
C SER A 158 7.07 2.76 -0.27
N GLY A 159 6.54 1.69 -0.89
CA GLY A 159 5.19 1.71 -1.46
C GLY A 159 4.11 1.99 -0.42
N HIS A 160 4.26 1.48 0.81
CA HIS A 160 3.37 1.78 1.92
C HIS A 160 3.37 3.28 2.25
N ALA A 161 4.56 3.86 2.44
CA ALA A 161 4.70 5.30 2.71
C ALA A 161 4.17 6.16 1.57
N THR A 162 4.25 5.69 0.32
CA THR A 162 3.70 6.38 -0.86
C THR A 162 2.19 6.57 -0.72
N ASN A 163 1.43 5.50 -0.46
CA ASN A 163 -0.03 5.59 -0.28
C ASN A 163 -0.41 6.47 0.91
N VAL A 164 0.22 6.22 2.07
CA VAL A 164 -0.06 6.99 3.30
C VAL A 164 0.20 8.47 3.09
N THR A 165 1.34 8.81 2.48
CA THR A 165 1.73 10.21 2.26
C THR A 165 0.84 10.88 1.23
N THR A 166 0.61 10.24 0.08
CA THR A 166 -0.14 10.83 -1.04
C THR A 166 -1.58 11.10 -0.65
N ILE A 167 -2.30 10.09 -0.19
CA ILE A 167 -3.71 10.25 0.18
C ILE A 167 -3.83 11.14 1.43
N GLY A 168 -2.97 10.89 2.43
CA GLY A 168 -3.00 11.60 3.70
C GLY A 168 -2.72 13.10 3.60
N TYR A 169 -2.05 13.53 2.54
CA TYR A 169 -1.71 14.94 2.33
C TYR A 169 -2.61 15.66 1.29
N LEU A 170 -2.97 14.98 0.19
CA LEU A 170 -3.72 15.63 -0.90
C LEU A 170 -5.19 15.89 -0.55
N PHE A 171 -5.76 15.14 0.39
CA PHE A 171 -7.17 15.21 0.75
C PHE A 171 -7.34 15.60 2.23
N GLY A 172 -8.53 16.07 2.60
CA GLY A 172 -8.78 16.59 3.94
C GLY A 172 -10.25 16.49 4.37
N PRO A 173 -10.64 17.11 5.51
CA PRO A 173 -11.96 16.92 6.12
C PRO A 173 -13.17 17.35 5.27
N LYS A 174 -12.96 18.15 4.21
CA LYS A 174 -14.02 18.55 3.29
C LYS A 174 -14.14 17.65 2.07
N ASP A 175 -13.29 16.62 1.99
CA ASP A 175 -13.21 15.72 0.85
C ASP A 175 -13.83 14.36 1.17
N LEU A 176 -14.16 13.61 0.12
CA LEU A 176 -14.60 12.24 0.19
C LEU A 176 -13.58 11.33 -0.50
N VAL A 177 -13.22 10.23 0.16
CA VAL A 177 -12.47 9.15 -0.46
C VAL A 177 -13.36 7.91 -0.54
N LEU A 178 -13.64 7.49 -1.77
CA LEU A 178 -14.33 6.26 -2.11
C LEU A 178 -13.29 5.22 -2.47
N HIS A 179 -13.41 4.03 -1.89
CA HIS A 179 -12.45 2.98 -2.17
C HIS A 179 -13.13 1.63 -2.32
N ASP A 180 -12.58 0.77 -3.16
CA ASP A 180 -12.94 -0.64 -3.20
C ASP A 180 -12.69 -1.27 -1.82
N GLU A 181 -13.56 -2.18 -1.40
CA GLU A 181 -13.45 -2.79 -0.05
C GLU A 181 -12.16 -3.60 0.15
N PHE A 182 -11.49 -4.02 -0.93
CA PHE A 182 -10.27 -4.83 -0.89
C PHE A 182 -8.97 -4.04 -1.11
N VAL A 183 -9.01 -2.71 -1.14
CA VAL A 183 -7.78 -1.92 -1.27
C VAL A 183 -6.78 -2.21 -0.15
N HIS A 184 -5.51 -2.08 -0.47
CA HIS A 184 -4.42 -2.32 0.46
C HIS A 184 -4.51 -1.43 1.71
N ASN A 185 -4.12 -1.98 2.85
CA ASN A 185 -4.17 -1.29 4.15
C ASN A 185 -3.47 0.08 4.15
N SER A 186 -2.41 0.27 3.39
CA SER A 186 -1.72 1.57 3.30
C SER A 186 -2.60 2.68 2.73
N ALA A 187 -3.50 2.36 1.78
CA ALA A 187 -4.50 3.33 1.30
C ALA A 187 -5.47 3.71 2.43
N LEU A 188 -5.97 2.72 3.17
CA LEU A 188 -6.85 2.97 4.33
C LEU A 188 -6.18 3.83 5.40
N GLN A 189 -4.89 3.61 5.67
CA GLN A 189 -4.13 4.45 6.61
C GLN A 189 -3.95 5.88 6.08
N GLY A 190 -3.70 6.05 4.79
CA GLY A 190 -3.64 7.37 4.15
C GLY A 190 -4.98 8.11 4.24
N ILE A 191 -6.09 7.42 4.00
CA ILE A 191 -7.44 7.99 4.14
C ILE A 191 -7.69 8.43 5.59
N GLN A 192 -7.33 7.59 6.55
CA GLN A 192 -7.48 7.94 7.97
C GLN A 192 -6.63 9.16 8.35
N LEU A 193 -5.39 9.24 7.85
CA LEU A 193 -4.49 10.37 8.10
C LEU A 193 -5.02 11.68 7.51
N SER A 194 -5.67 11.62 6.35
CA SER A 194 -6.21 12.80 5.66
C SER A 194 -7.36 13.48 6.44
N GLY A 195 -8.08 12.73 7.27
CA GLY A 195 -9.31 13.18 7.90
C GLY A 195 -10.49 13.33 6.93
N ALA A 196 -10.36 12.92 5.67
CA ALA A 196 -11.44 12.93 4.70
C ALA A 196 -12.56 11.93 5.09
N ARG A 197 -13.77 12.20 4.65
CA ARG A 197 -14.86 11.23 4.77
C ARG A 197 -14.50 9.97 3.96
N ARG A 198 -14.59 8.81 4.59
CA ARG A 198 -14.34 7.51 3.97
C ARG A 198 -15.63 6.76 3.71
N LEU A 199 -15.83 6.25 2.50
CA LEU A 199 -16.86 5.28 2.16
C LEU A 199 -16.23 4.17 1.30
N SER A 200 -16.57 2.91 1.58
CA SER A 200 -16.23 1.79 0.71
C SER A 200 -17.39 1.46 -0.21
N PHE A 201 -17.09 0.90 -1.37
CA PHE A 201 -18.06 0.24 -2.24
C PHE A 201 -17.69 -1.24 -2.39
N PRO A 202 -18.66 -2.11 -2.73
CA PRO A 202 -18.41 -3.54 -2.90
C PRO A 202 -17.38 -3.79 -3.98
N HIS A 203 -16.61 -4.86 -3.80
CA HIS A 203 -15.47 -5.19 -4.65
C HIS A 203 -15.82 -5.21 -6.14
N ASN A 204 -15.07 -4.43 -6.93
CA ASN A 204 -15.22 -4.26 -8.38
C ASN A 204 -16.62 -3.77 -8.85
N ASP A 205 -17.48 -3.32 -7.93
CA ASP A 205 -18.85 -2.86 -8.25
C ASP A 205 -18.87 -1.37 -8.64
N TRP A 206 -18.63 -1.12 -9.93
CA TRP A 206 -18.68 0.25 -10.48
C TRP A 206 -20.10 0.85 -10.45
N GLN A 207 -21.18 0.04 -10.44
CA GLN A 207 -22.54 0.52 -10.34
C GLN A 207 -22.84 1.05 -8.94
N ALA A 208 -22.40 0.34 -7.90
CA ALA A 208 -22.50 0.82 -6.53
C ALA A 208 -21.72 2.13 -6.34
N LEU A 209 -20.51 2.25 -6.92
CA LEU A 209 -19.74 3.50 -6.92
C LEU A 209 -20.50 4.65 -7.59
N ASP A 210 -21.08 4.41 -8.78
CA ASP A 210 -21.84 5.43 -9.53
C ASP A 210 -23.06 5.93 -8.75
N ASN A 211 -23.78 5.02 -8.08
CA ASN A 211 -24.90 5.35 -7.21
C ASN A 211 -24.46 6.22 -6.01
N ILE A 212 -23.39 5.84 -5.33
CA ILE A 212 -22.83 6.62 -4.20
C ILE A 212 -22.45 8.03 -4.68
N LEU A 213 -21.76 8.14 -5.82
CA LEU A 213 -21.36 9.44 -6.36
C LEU A 213 -22.55 10.30 -6.78
N THR A 214 -23.60 9.69 -7.35
CA THR A 214 -24.83 10.41 -7.70
C THR A 214 -25.47 11.08 -6.48
N GLU A 215 -25.46 10.41 -5.35
CA GLU A 215 -26.02 10.91 -4.10
C GLU A 215 -25.07 11.87 -3.36
N GLN A 216 -23.78 11.56 -3.32
CA GLN A 216 -22.84 12.18 -2.38
C GLN A 216 -21.96 13.28 -2.99
N ARG A 217 -21.68 13.24 -4.32
CA ARG A 217 -20.66 14.12 -4.95
C ARG A 217 -20.78 15.60 -4.57
N ARG A 218 -21.99 16.10 -4.50
CA ARG A 218 -22.26 17.55 -4.27
C ARG A 218 -22.01 18.03 -2.84
N HIS A 219 -21.78 17.11 -1.90
CA HIS A 219 -21.58 17.43 -0.50
C HIS A 219 -20.07 17.62 -0.15
N PHE A 220 -19.17 17.42 -1.12
CA PHE A 220 -17.73 17.44 -0.90
C PHE A 220 -17.02 18.33 -1.93
N ASP A 221 -15.93 18.98 -1.49
CA ASP A 221 -15.12 19.82 -2.37
C ASP A 221 -14.42 18.93 -3.42
N ARG A 222 -13.71 17.92 -2.99
CA ARG A 222 -13.00 16.96 -3.86
C ARG A 222 -13.43 15.53 -3.53
N VAL A 223 -13.36 14.68 -4.54
CA VAL A 223 -13.62 13.24 -4.37
C VAL A 223 -12.48 12.47 -4.99
N LEU A 224 -11.96 11.49 -4.25
CA LEU A 224 -10.98 10.52 -4.73
C LEU A 224 -11.63 9.14 -4.80
N ILE A 225 -11.43 8.43 -5.91
CA ILE A 225 -11.72 7.01 -6.08
C ILE A 225 -10.40 6.25 -6.00
N VAL A 226 -10.30 5.20 -5.17
CA VAL A 226 -9.09 4.40 -5.01
C VAL A 226 -9.36 2.95 -5.41
N LEU A 227 -8.56 2.43 -6.34
CA LEU A 227 -8.60 1.07 -6.86
C LEU A 227 -7.21 0.45 -6.84
N GLU A 228 -7.15 -0.88 -6.99
CA GLU A 228 -5.92 -1.60 -7.34
C GLU A 228 -5.95 -2.08 -8.79
N GLY A 229 -4.80 -2.13 -9.45
CA GLY A 229 -4.68 -2.68 -10.80
C GLY A 229 -4.83 -4.20 -10.83
N ILE A 230 -4.32 -4.90 -9.83
CA ILE A 230 -4.61 -6.29 -9.47
C ILE A 230 -4.73 -6.36 -7.96
N TYR A 231 -5.80 -6.98 -7.46
CA TYR A 231 -6.00 -7.21 -6.03
C TYR A 231 -5.17 -8.41 -5.56
N SER A 232 -4.34 -8.19 -4.56
CA SER A 232 -3.25 -9.12 -4.19
C SER A 232 -3.70 -10.51 -3.74
N MET A 233 -4.85 -10.60 -3.07
CA MET A 233 -5.33 -11.86 -2.47
C MET A 233 -6.20 -12.66 -3.42
N ASP A 234 -6.91 -12.00 -4.33
CA ASP A 234 -7.89 -12.61 -5.23
C ASP A 234 -7.33 -12.77 -6.65
N GLY A 235 -6.38 -11.92 -7.03
CA GLY A 235 -5.71 -11.97 -8.34
C GLY A 235 -6.58 -11.46 -9.49
N ASP A 236 -7.69 -10.83 -9.18
CA ASP A 236 -8.59 -10.18 -10.13
C ASP A 236 -8.31 -8.67 -10.25
N PHE A 237 -9.04 -7.99 -11.11
CA PHE A 237 -8.82 -6.58 -11.45
C PHE A 237 -10.13 -5.90 -11.86
N PRO A 238 -10.23 -4.56 -11.70
CA PRO A 238 -11.42 -3.80 -12.06
C PRO A 238 -11.59 -3.67 -13.59
N ASP A 239 -12.83 -3.49 -14.04
CA ASP A 239 -13.12 -2.94 -15.36
C ASP A 239 -12.78 -1.44 -15.37
N LEU A 240 -11.47 -1.13 -15.43
CA LEU A 240 -10.95 0.22 -15.28
C LEU A 240 -11.58 1.25 -16.23
N PRO A 241 -11.92 0.94 -17.50
CA PRO A 241 -12.64 1.86 -18.38
C PRO A 241 -13.94 2.39 -17.78
N ARG A 242 -14.72 1.55 -17.07
CA ARG A 242 -15.96 1.97 -16.40
C ARG A 242 -15.70 2.96 -15.28
N PHE A 243 -14.66 2.73 -14.49
CA PHE A 243 -14.27 3.66 -13.42
C PHE A 243 -13.77 5.00 -13.98
N VAL A 244 -13.09 4.99 -15.12
CA VAL A 244 -12.68 6.20 -15.84
C VAL A 244 -13.90 6.98 -16.35
N GLU A 245 -14.92 6.32 -16.91
CA GLU A 245 -16.17 6.95 -17.31
C GLU A 245 -16.87 7.61 -16.12
N ILE A 246 -16.95 6.93 -14.99
CA ILE A 246 -17.58 7.41 -13.76
C ILE A 246 -16.82 8.61 -13.18
N LYS A 247 -15.49 8.51 -13.04
CA LYS A 247 -14.71 9.65 -12.54
C LYS A 247 -14.92 10.92 -13.36
N ARG A 248 -15.00 10.80 -14.69
CA ARG A 248 -15.24 11.92 -15.60
C ARG A 248 -16.64 12.52 -15.42
N ARG A 249 -17.66 11.65 -15.33
CA ARG A 249 -19.06 12.04 -15.14
C ARG A 249 -19.26 12.82 -13.85
N HIS A 250 -18.62 12.40 -12.78
CA HIS A 250 -18.77 12.97 -11.45
C HIS A 250 -17.70 13.98 -11.06
N PHE A 251 -16.76 14.32 -11.96
CA PHE A 251 -15.65 15.23 -11.66
C PHE A 251 -14.88 14.80 -10.41
N ALA A 252 -14.48 13.54 -10.36
CA ALA A 252 -13.70 12.96 -9.29
C ALA A 252 -12.27 12.67 -9.75
N PHE A 253 -11.33 12.58 -8.80
CA PHE A 253 -10.01 12.05 -9.04
C PHE A 253 -10.05 10.52 -8.97
N LEU A 254 -9.21 9.86 -9.76
CA LEU A 254 -9.01 8.42 -9.76
C LEU A 254 -7.55 8.09 -9.46
N MET A 255 -7.33 7.25 -8.46
CA MET A 255 -6.04 6.67 -8.11
C MET A 255 -6.07 5.17 -8.35
N VAL A 256 -5.06 4.65 -9.02
CA VAL A 256 -4.88 3.22 -9.25
C VAL A 256 -3.53 2.78 -8.67
N ASP A 257 -3.57 1.84 -7.74
CA ASP A 257 -2.38 1.19 -7.17
C ASP A 257 -1.99 -0.01 -8.03
N GLU A 258 -0.91 0.13 -8.76
CA GLU A 258 -0.37 -0.91 -9.66
C GLU A 258 0.71 -1.78 -9.01
N ALA A 259 0.76 -1.85 -7.71
CA ALA A 259 1.78 -2.62 -7.00
C ALA A 259 1.85 -4.10 -7.42
N HIS A 260 0.73 -4.68 -7.88
CA HIS A 260 0.64 -6.07 -8.32
C HIS A 260 0.43 -6.23 -9.84
N SER A 261 0.06 -5.17 -10.54
CA SER A 261 -0.22 -5.20 -11.99
C SER A 261 0.97 -4.77 -12.84
N PHE A 262 1.74 -3.77 -12.39
CA PHE A 262 2.94 -3.33 -13.10
C PHE A 262 4.01 -4.43 -13.16
N GLY A 263 4.54 -4.67 -14.35
CA GLY A 263 5.48 -5.76 -14.63
C GLY A 263 4.80 -7.11 -14.91
N VAL A 264 3.48 -7.24 -14.68
CA VAL A 264 2.75 -8.51 -14.77
C VAL A 264 1.64 -8.45 -15.81
N MET A 265 0.85 -7.38 -15.82
CA MET A 265 -0.33 -7.23 -16.66
C MET A 265 -0.04 -6.47 -17.93
N GLY A 266 -0.78 -6.77 -19.01
CA GLY A 266 -0.59 -6.18 -20.33
C GLY A 266 0.39 -6.98 -21.19
N LYS A 267 0.40 -6.72 -22.50
CA LYS A 267 1.22 -7.45 -23.48
C LYS A 267 2.73 -7.29 -23.22
N ASN A 268 3.13 -6.11 -22.76
CA ASN A 268 4.52 -5.77 -22.47
C ASN A 268 4.81 -5.64 -20.98
N GLY A 269 3.83 -6.00 -20.11
CA GLY A 269 3.95 -5.87 -18.68
C GLY A 269 3.84 -4.43 -18.16
N LEU A 270 3.19 -3.53 -18.91
CA LEU A 270 3.07 -2.12 -18.54
C LEU A 270 1.82 -1.83 -17.68
N GLY A 271 1.26 -2.84 -17.03
CA GLY A 271 0.19 -2.72 -16.06
C GLY A 271 -1.22 -2.70 -16.67
N ILE A 272 -2.20 -2.37 -15.82
CA ILE A 272 -3.63 -2.36 -16.19
C ILE A 272 -3.94 -1.31 -17.25
N ARG A 273 -3.19 -0.21 -17.29
CA ARG A 273 -3.31 0.81 -18.33
C ARG A 273 -3.12 0.20 -19.73
N GLU A 274 -2.05 -0.56 -19.91
CA GLU A 274 -1.76 -1.23 -21.19
C GLU A 274 -2.80 -2.29 -21.51
N HIS A 275 -3.25 -3.05 -20.51
CA HIS A 275 -4.24 -4.10 -20.67
C HIS A 275 -5.52 -3.60 -21.34
N PHE A 276 -5.99 -2.42 -20.94
CA PHE A 276 -7.20 -1.80 -21.50
C PHE A 276 -6.92 -0.78 -22.61
N GLY A 277 -5.66 -0.53 -22.97
CA GLY A 277 -5.31 0.46 -24.00
C GLY A 277 -5.66 1.90 -23.63
N LEU A 278 -5.63 2.23 -22.34
CA LEU A 278 -5.95 3.56 -21.82
C LEU A 278 -4.78 4.53 -21.98
N SER A 279 -5.09 5.83 -22.07
CA SER A 279 -4.10 6.89 -21.93
C SER A 279 -3.60 7.00 -20.48
N GLY A 280 -2.36 7.44 -20.30
CA GLY A 280 -1.84 7.77 -18.96
C GLY A 280 -2.69 8.78 -18.22
N ASN A 281 -3.25 9.76 -18.94
CA ASN A 281 -4.07 10.83 -18.39
C ASN A 281 -5.54 10.43 -18.09
N ASP A 282 -5.93 9.18 -18.34
CA ASP A 282 -7.24 8.67 -17.96
C ASP A 282 -7.35 8.44 -16.44
N VAL A 283 -6.23 8.23 -15.78
CA VAL A 283 -6.10 8.14 -14.33
C VAL A 283 -5.27 9.32 -13.83
N ASP A 284 -5.67 9.93 -12.71
CA ASP A 284 -5.02 11.15 -12.21
C ASP A 284 -3.79 10.83 -11.38
N ILE A 285 -3.81 9.69 -10.66
CA ILE A 285 -2.75 9.28 -9.75
C ILE A 285 -2.43 7.81 -10.02
N TRP A 286 -1.33 7.55 -10.71
CA TRP A 286 -0.76 6.22 -10.80
C TRP A 286 0.17 6.00 -9.61
N MET A 287 -0.12 5.01 -8.80
CA MET A 287 0.75 4.57 -7.73
C MET A 287 1.37 3.22 -8.07
N GLY A 288 2.61 3.00 -7.68
CA GLY A 288 3.24 1.70 -7.77
C GLY A 288 4.35 1.49 -6.76
N THR A 289 4.85 0.26 -6.72
CA THR A 289 5.97 -0.11 -5.84
C THR A 289 7.18 -0.59 -6.64
N LEU A 290 8.35 -0.28 -6.15
CA LEU A 290 9.61 -0.82 -6.66
C LEU A 290 9.94 -2.19 -6.02
N SER A 291 9.22 -2.58 -4.96
CA SER A 291 9.59 -3.69 -4.07
C SER A 291 9.11 -5.07 -4.56
N LYS A 292 8.44 -5.14 -5.71
CA LYS A 292 7.86 -6.37 -6.24
C LYS A 292 8.46 -6.71 -7.60
N ALA A 293 7.76 -6.47 -8.71
CA ALA A 293 8.25 -6.78 -10.05
C ALA A 293 9.62 -6.16 -10.37
N LEU A 294 9.91 -4.96 -9.86
CA LEU A 294 11.17 -4.26 -10.06
C LEU A 294 12.29 -4.68 -9.10
N ALA A 295 12.04 -5.59 -8.15
CA ALA A 295 13.01 -6.20 -7.24
C ALA A 295 13.87 -5.20 -6.43
N GLY A 296 13.37 -3.98 -6.21
CA GLY A 296 14.03 -2.92 -5.45
C GLY A 296 13.39 -2.71 -4.07
N CYS A 297 13.42 -1.46 -3.60
CA CYS A 297 12.68 -1.01 -2.43
C CYS A 297 12.24 0.43 -2.65
N GLY A 298 10.97 0.71 -2.45
CA GLY A 298 10.41 2.04 -2.65
C GLY A 298 9.02 2.00 -3.26
N GLY A 299 8.51 3.17 -3.55
CA GLY A 299 7.28 3.36 -4.30
C GLY A 299 7.32 4.64 -5.12
N TYR A 300 6.32 4.88 -5.92
CA TYR A 300 6.24 6.06 -6.76
C TYR A 300 4.81 6.52 -6.97
N ILE A 301 4.68 7.80 -7.29
CA ILE A 301 3.48 8.38 -7.89
C ILE A 301 3.86 8.92 -9.26
N ALA A 302 3.01 8.68 -10.25
CA ALA A 302 3.14 9.24 -11.59
C ALA A 302 1.81 9.88 -12.01
N GLY A 303 1.89 11.01 -12.72
CA GLY A 303 0.72 11.77 -13.13
C GLY A 303 1.08 13.15 -13.71
N GLU A 304 0.16 14.09 -13.58
CA GLU A 304 0.35 15.47 -13.99
C GLU A 304 1.53 16.12 -13.25
N SER A 305 2.28 16.98 -13.91
CA SER A 305 3.42 17.69 -13.31
C SER A 305 3.04 18.46 -12.05
N ALA A 306 1.85 19.07 -12.01
CA ALA A 306 1.34 19.78 -10.86
C ALA A 306 1.14 18.88 -9.62
N LEU A 307 0.68 17.63 -9.81
CA LEU A 307 0.58 16.64 -8.75
C LEU A 307 1.96 16.32 -8.16
N VAL A 308 2.93 16.05 -9.04
CA VAL A 308 4.29 15.67 -8.65
C VAL A 308 4.99 16.82 -7.92
N GLU A 309 4.87 18.04 -8.45
CA GLU A 309 5.44 19.22 -7.82
C GLU A 309 4.81 19.50 -6.46
N HIS A 310 3.48 19.38 -6.35
CA HIS A 310 2.76 19.52 -5.08
C HIS A 310 3.27 18.54 -4.02
N LEU A 311 3.40 17.25 -4.34
CA LEU A 311 3.93 16.25 -3.43
C LEU A 311 5.40 16.52 -3.06
N LYS A 312 6.21 16.93 -4.03
CA LYS A 312 7.64 17.19 -3.86
C LYS A 312 7.91 18.35 -2.89
N PHE A 313 7.10 19.39 -2.94
CA PHE A 313 7.35 20.59 -2.12
C PHE A 313 6.56 20.65 -0.82
N LEU A 314 5.48 19.89 -0.69
CA LEU A 314 4.57 20.08 0.43
C LEU A 314 4.22 18.79 1.21
N ALA A 315 4.41 17.59 0.63
CA ALA A 315 4.03 16.37 1.30
C ALA A 315 5.01 16.00 2.43
N PRO A 316 4.58 15.97 3.71
CA PRO A 316 5.48 15.76 4.84
C PRO A 316 6.26 14.44 4.77
N GLY A 317 5.62 13.35 4.32
CA GLY A 317 6.24 12.04 4.21
C GLY A 317 7.34 11.95 3.14
N PHE A 318 7.41 12.93 2.22
CA PHE A 318 8.52 13.10 1.29
C PHE A 318 9.57 14.07 1.85
N LEU A 319 9.13 15.24 2.31
CA LEU A 319 10.01 16.31 2.77
C LEU A 319 10.90 15.92 3.95
N TYR A 320 10.31 15.23 4.92
CA TYR A 320 10.98 14.85 6.18
C TYR A 320 11.51 13.40 6.16
N SER A 321 11.51 12.76 4.98
CA SER A 321 12.11 11.44 4.77
C SER A 321 13.50 11.58 4.14
N VAL A 322 14.39 10.63 4.42
CA VAL A 322 15.62 10.46 3.66
C VAL A 322 15.29 10.09 2.21
N GLY A 323 16.09 10.54 1.24
CA GLY A 323 15.97 10.10 -0.14
C GLY A 323 16.25 8.60 -0.27
N MET A 324 15.62 7.97 -1.27
CA MET A 324 15.83 6.55 -1.56
C MET A 324 17.32 6.26 -1.80
N PRO A 325 17.89 5.19 -1.23
CA PRO A 325 19.27 4.82 -1.47
C PRO A 325 19.54 4.53 -2.95
N PRO A 326 20.59 5.13 -3.55
CA PRO A 326 20.88 4.94 -4.98
C PRO A 326 21.09 3.51 -5.46
N PRO A 327 21.58 2.56 -4.65
CA PRO A 327 21.73 1.16 -5.06
C PRO A 327 20.43 0.37 -5.20
N VAL A 328 19.32 0.91 -4.75
CA VAL A 328 18.00 0.22 -4.67
C VAL A 328 17.07 0.65 -5.83
#